data_2c03ed461617c8feec4ed526f059bd7b
#
_entry.id   2c03ed461617c8feec4ed526f059bd7b
#
_cell.length_a   1.000
_cell.length_b   1.000
_cell.length_c   1.000
_cell.angle_alpha   90.00
_cell.angle_beta   90.00
_cell.angle_gamma   90.00
#
_symmetry.space_group_name_H-M   'P 1'
#
loop_
_entity.id
_entity.type
_entity.pdbx_description
1 polymer ?
#
loop_
_entity_poly.entity_id
_entity_poly.type
_entity_poly.pdbx_seq_one_letter_code
_entity_poly.pdbx_strand_id
1 'polypeptide(L)'
;HVRADRAAADVPKRDVFDGGPPFLRVRRVGRDVAVELVDGDHLRIAQAADYFDNAVVLTGAVTRPGNYAWKEGLRVSDVLHNIESDLAPDVELDIALLSRIANDRLDIEFFSFDLGAAIGKPESADDLMLQPRDEIYVFDIASTNRSTLLSGAISKLRSQVRGGDLPRVVSISGSIREPGDYPFTPGQRVSDLVQLAGGFPEDVDFDQFLIARIVNDQFDVVVDQFDAGEATLNPGGAMDPEPA
;
A
#
# COMPACT_ATOMS: atom_id res chain seq x y z
N HIS A 1 -57.43 33.60 -11.02
CA HIS A 1 -56.52 33.39 -12.16
C HIS A 1 -55.12 33.84 -11.80
N VAL A 2 -54.34 32.91 -11.35
CA VAL A 2 -52.88 33.10 -11.20
C VAL A 2 -52.20 32.19 -12.21
N ARG A 3 -51.58 32.76 -13.20
CA ARG A 3 -50.72 32.07 -14.16
C ARG A 3 -49.40 31.73 -13.43
N ALA A 4 -49.10 30.45 -13.32
CA ALA A 4 -47.78 29.99 -12.95
C ALA A 4 -46.88 30.03 -14.20
N ASP A 5 -45.89 30.90 -14.17
CA ASP A 5 -44.76 30.89 -15.10
C ASP A 5 -43.91 29.66 -14.87
N ARG A 6 -43.95 28.74 -15.82
CA ARG A 6 -42.97 27.62 -15.88
C ARG A 6 -41.68 28.17 -16.47
N ALA A 7 -40.70 28.38 -15.63
CA ALA A 7 -39.34 28.60 -16.10
C ALA A 7 -38.90 27.31 -16.84
N ALA A 8 -38.54 27.50 -18.12
CA ALA A 8 -37.96 26.44 -18.94
C ALA A 8 -36.65 26.01 -18.32
N ALA A 9 -36.53 24.73 -17.99
CA ALA A 9 -35.28 24.12 -17.55
C ALA A 9 -34.26 24.25 -18.69
N ASP A 10 -33.12 24.85 -18.37
CA ASP A 10 -32.01 25.01 -19.29
C ASP A 10 -31.43 23.60 -19.59
N VAL A 11 -31.71 23.12 -20.81
CA VAL A 11 -31.18 21.85 -21.30
C VAL A 11 -29.74 22.09 -21.68
N PRO A 12 -28.76 21.39 -21.04
CA PRO A 12 -27.35 21.59 -21.37
C PRO A 12 -27.09 21.22 -22.84
N LYS A 13 -26.38 22.08 -23.54
CA LYS A 13 -25.96 21.89 -24.93
C LYS A 13 -25.12 20.61 -25.02
N ARG A 14 -25.44 19.76 -26.00
CA ARG A 14 -24.67 18.59 -26.35
C ARG A 14 -23.29 19.00 -26.85
N ASP A 15 -22.25 18.62 -26.13
CA ASP A 15 -20.88 18.72 -26.65
C ASP A 15 -20.67 17.57 -27.65
N VAL A 16 -20.58 17.93 -28.93
CA VAL A 16 -20.27 16.99 -30.01
C VAL A 16 -18.76 16.82 -30.05
N PHE A 17 -18.28 15.66 -29.66
CA PHE A 17 -16.89 15.25 -29.91
C PHE A 17 -16.79 14.68 -31.31
N ASP A 18 -15.86 15.25 -32.12
CA ASP A 18 -15.55 14.78 -33.47
C ASP A 18 -14.99 13.35 -33.43
N GLY A 19 -15.75 12.38 -33.97
CA GLY A 19 -15.27 11.02 -34.32
C GLY A 19 -15.65 9.87 -33.40
N GLY A 20 -16.50 10.04 -32.37
CA GLY A 20 -16.97 8.93 -31.51
C GLY A 20 -18.48 9.00 -31.25
N PRO A 21 -19.10 7.89 -30.78
CA PRO A 21 -20.52 7.93 -30.41
C PRO A 21 -20.77 8.97 -29.31
N PRO A 22 -21.91 9.65 -29.30
CA PRO A 22 -22.21 10.74 -28.37
C PRO A 22 -22.27 10.15 -26.92
N PHE A 23 -21.43 10.66 -26.04
CA PHE A 23 -21.47 10.33 -24.61
C PHE A 23 -22.18 11.46 -23.85
N LEU A 24 -23.19 11.10 -23.09
CA LEU A 24 -23.84 12.02 -22.16
C LEU A 24 -22.95 12.16 -20.92
N ARG A 25 -22.37 13.34 -20.71
CA ARG A 25 -21.62 13.66 -19.49
C ARG A 25 -22.61 14.15 -18.44
N VAL A 26 -23.04 13.25 -17.53
CA VAL A 26 -23.87 13.64 -16.40
C VAL A 26 -22.98 14.36 -15.38
N ARG A 27 -23.06 15.69 -15.32
CA ARG A 27 -22.46 16.47 -14.24
C ARG A 27 -23.34 16.32 -13.00
N ARG A 28 -22.76 15.94 -11.87
CA ARG A 28 -23.46 15.79 -10.60
C ARG A 28 -24.04 17.14 -10.18
N VAL A 29 -25.34 17.33 -10.40
CA VAL A 29 -26.09 18.48 -9.91
C VAL A 29 -27.25 17.93 -9.11
N GLY A 30 -27.10 17.86 -7.77
CA GLY A 30 -28.19 17.56 -6.85
C GLY A 30 -28.72 16.11 -6.85
N ARG A 31 -29.38 15.77 -5.81
CA ARG A 31 -29.86 14.42 -5.45
C ARG A 31 -31.15 14.07 -6.18
N ASP A 32 -31.57 14.21 -7.23
CA ASP A 32 -32.80 13.70 -7.89
C ASP A 32 -32.93 14.24 -9.33
N VAL A 33 -32.00 13.83 -10.21
CA VAL A 33 -32.24 14.01 -11.65
C VAL A 33 -32.58 12.63 -12.23
N ALA A 34 -33.84 12.38 -12.47
CA ALA A 34 -34.26 11.27 -13.31
C ALA A 34 -33.91 11.62 -14.76
N VAL A 35 -33.03 10.86 -15.38
CA VAL A 35 -32.71 10.94 -16.81
C VAL A 35 -33.46 9.84 -17.51
N GLU A 36 -34.33 10.20 -18.44
CA GLU A 36 -35.07 9.26 -19.28
C GLU A 36 -34.14 8.72 -20.37
N LEU A 37 -33.99 7.38 -20.45
CA LEU A 37 -33.17 6.71 -21.45
C LEU A 37 -33.96 6.52 -22.73
N VAL A 38 -33.30 6.71 -23.86
CA VAL A 38 -33.85 6.45 -25.20
C VAL A 38 -33.04 5.37 -25.91
N ASP A 39 -33.65 4.75 -26.93
CA ASP A 39 -32.98 3.71 -27.72
C ASP A 39 -31.70 4.24 -28.38
N GLY A 40 -30.60 3.49 -28.19
CA GLY A 40 -29.27 3.89 -28.64
C GLY A 40 -28.42 4.63 -27.58
N ASP A 41 -28.92 4.88 -26.36
CA ASP A 41 -28.13 5.47 -25.30
C ASP A 41 -27.09 4.48 -24.76
N HIS A 42 -25.87 4.96 -24.58
CA HIS A 42 -24.80 4.25 -23.93
C HIS A 42 -24.51 4.86 -22.55
N LEU A 43 -24.89 4.12 -21.49
CA LEU A 43 -24.56 4.49 -20.13
C LEU A 43 -23.20 3.89 -19.74
N ARG A 44 -22.19 4.76 -19.54
CA ARG A 44 -20.92 4.37 -18.95
C ARG A 44 -20.84 4.90 -17.52
N ILE A 45 -20.91 3.99 -16.57
CA ILE A 45 -20.64 4.30 -15.16
C ILE A 45 -19.14 4.12 -14.98
N ALA A 46 -18.40 5.22 -14.90
CA ALA A 46 -17.02 5.15 -14.47
C ALA A 46 -17.01 4.83 -12.96
N GLN A 47 -16.17 3.89 -12.55
CA GLN A 47 -15.85 3.71 -11.15
C GLN A 47 -15.35 5.08 -10.64
N ALA A 48 -15.92 5.60 -9.56
CA ALA A 48 -15.32 6.74 -8.90
C ALA A 48 -13.88 6.33 -8.62
N ALA A 49 -12.92 7.10 -9.10
CA ALA A 49 -11.55 6.89 -8.70
C ALA A 49 -11.56 6.93 -7.17
N ASP A 50 -11.19 5.83 -6.52
CA ASP A 50 -11.17 5.70 -5.05
C ASP A 50 -10.06 6.55 -4.41
N TYR A 51 -9.61 7.58 -5.10
CA TYR A 51 -8.67 8.56 -4.60
C TYR A 51 -9.44 9.66 -3.87
N PHE A 52 -9.71 9.42 -2.61
CA PHE A 52 -9.92 10.53 -1.70
C PHE A 52 -8.56 11.21 -1.51
N ASP A 53 -8.37 12.35 -2.17
CA ASP A 53 -7.12 13.13 -2.08
C ASP A 53 -6.73 13.49 -0.63
N ASN A 54 -7.66 13.34 0.31
CA ASN A 54 -7.53 13.68 1.71
C ASN A 54 -7.93 12.50 2.62
N ALA A 55 -7.42 11.32 2.33
CA ALA A 55 -7.66 10.12 3.13
C ALA A 55 -6.40 9.30 3.27
N VAL A 56 -6.36 8.46 4.30
CA VAL A 56 -5.41 7.37 4.52
C VAL A 56 -6.15 6.06 4.25
N VAL A 57 -5.49 5.12 3.60
CA VAL A 57 -6.04 3.79 3.33
C VAL A 57 -5.51 2.81 4.36
N LEU A 58 -6.39 1.99 4.91
CA LEU A 58 -6.04 0.91 5.83
C LEU A 58 -6.38 -0.43 5.20
N THR A 59 -5.40 -1.31 5.06
CA THR A 59 -5.49 -2.56 4.31
C THR A 59 -4.91 -3.73 5.11
N GLY A 60 -5.47 -4.93 4.93
CA GLY A 60 -4.96 -6.17 5.54
C GLY A 60 -5.70 -6.57 6.80
N ALA A 61 -4.96 -7.04 7.83
CA ALA A 61 -5.47 -7.68 9.05
C ALA A 61 -6.08 -6.68 10.05
N VAL A 62 -7.08 -5.94 9.60
CA VAL A 62 -7.80 -4.94 10.39
C VAL A 62 -9.30 -5.23 10.37
N THR A 63 -9.99 -4.87 11.43
CA THR A 63 -11.44 -5.10 11.56
C THR A 63 -12.25 -4.28 10.54
N ARG A 64 -11.78 -3.09 10.20
CA ARG A 64 -12.44 -2.17 9.26
C ARG A 64 -11.45 -1.64 8.22
N PRO A 65 -11.14 -2.42 7.17
CA PRO A 65 -10.32 -1.91 6.07
C PRO A 65 -11.07 -0.83 5.28
N GLY A 66 -10.33 0.11 4.69
CA GLY A 66 -10.88 1.16 3.85
C GLY A 66 -10.27 2.54 4.07
N ASN A 67 -10.99 3.58 3.68
CA ASN A 67 -10.51 4.95 3.68
C ASN A 67 -10.89 5.68 4.99
N TYR A 68 -9.90 6.30 5.61
CA TYR A 68 -10.04 7.12 6.81
C TYR A 68 -9.73 8.58 6.45
N ALA A 69 -10.58 9.50 6.89
CA ALA A 69 -10.39 10.92 6.61
C ALA A 69 -9.08 11.42 7.26
N TRP A 70 -8.21 11.99 6.44
CA TRP A 70 -6.98 12.59 6.94
C TRP A 70 -7.24 13.99 7.51
N LYS A 71 -6.52 14.35 8.55
CA LYS A 71 -6.43 15.69 9.13
C LYS A 71 -4.98 15.97 9.48
N GLU A 72 -4.60 17.23 9.55
CA GLU A 72 -3.26 17.64 9.97
C GLU A 72 -2.92 17.08 11.36
N GLY A 73 -1.73 16.50 11.49
CA GLY A 73 -1.27 15.87 12.72
C GLY A 73 -1.79 14.44 12.95
N LEU A 74 -2.54 13.85 12.00
CA LEU A 74 -3.03 12.48 12.14
C LEU A 74 -1.85 11.49 12.22
N ARG A 75 -1.92 10.55 13.16
CA ARG A 75 -0.94 9.48 13.37
C ARG A 75 -1.55 8.10 13.19
N VAL A 76 -0.70 7.07 13.17
CA VAL A 76 -1.14 5.67 13.14
C VAL A 76 -2.04 5.37 14.33
N SER A 77 -1.66 5.80 15.54
CA SER A 77 -2.43 5.63 16.78
C SER A 77 -3.80 6.34 16.77
N ASP A 78 -3.97 7.37 15.92
CA ASP A 78 -5.27 8.04 15.75
C ASP A 78 -6.23 7.27 14.84
N VAL A 79 -5.71 6.36 14.01
CA VAL A 79 -6.51 5.50 13.11
C VAL A 79 -6.75 4.14 13.73
N LEU A 80 -5.74 3.61 14.41
CA LEU A 80 -5.75 2.33 15.12
C LEU A 80 -5.56 2.58 16.61
N HIS A 81 -6.68 2.68 17.35
CA HIS A 81 -6.65 3.08 18.76
C HIS A 81 -6.46 1.91 19.72
N ASN A 82 -6.93 0.73 19.31
CA ASN A 82 -7.00 -0.43 20.20
C ASN A 82 -6.77 -1.73 19.42
N ILE A 83 -5.80 -2.51 19.92
CA ILE A 83 -5.41 -3.79 19.30
C ILE A 83 -6.60 -4.75 19.23
N GLU A 84 -7.41 -4.86 20.31
CA GLU A 84 -8.49 -5.84 20.39
C GLU A 84 -9.69 -5.50 19.50
N SER A 85 -9.98 -4.21 19.27
CA SER A 85 -11.17 -3.79 18.53
C SER A 85 -10.91 -3.45 17.07
N ASP A 86 -9.71 -2.95 16.76
CA ASP A 86 -9.40 -2.38 15.45
C ASP A 86 -8.61 -3.35 14.57
N LEU A 87 -7.96 -4.35 15.17
CA LEU A 87 -7.16 -5.35 14.46
C LEU A 87 -7.83 -6.73 14.43
N ALA A 88 -7.40 -7.58 13.50
CA ALA A 88 -7.81 -8.99 13.45
C ALA A 88 -7.16 -9.78 14.60
N PRO A 89 -7.76 -10.92 15.04
CA PRO A 89 -7.22 -11.69 16.19
C PRO A 89 -5.78 -12.18 16.00
N ASP A 90 -5.41 -12.54 14.77
CA ASP A 90 -4.09 -13.12 14.43
C ASP A 90 -3.20 -12.08 13.75
N VAL A 91 -3.31 -10.82 14.11
CA VAL A 91 -2.50 -9.73 13.54
C VAL A 91 -1.04 -9.84 13.94
N GLU A 92 -0.15 -9.56 12.99
CA GLU A 92 1.28 -9.34 13.25
C GLU A 92 1.47 -7.94 13.85
N LEU A 93 1.98 -7.87 15.08
CA LEU A 93 2.16 -6.59 15.79
C LEU A 93 3.57 -6.01 15.62
N ASP A 94 4.55 -6.86 15.35
CA ASP A 94 5.96 -6.45 15.34
C ASP A 94 6.34 -5.70 14.06
N ILE A 95 5.52 -5.84 12.99
CA ILE A 95 5.79 -5.16 11.72
C ILE A 95 4.51 -4.79 10.96
N ALA A 96 4.47 -3.57 10.48
CA ALA A 96 3.54 -3.07 9.48
C ALA A 96 4.27 -2.20 8.47
N LEU A 97 3.66 -1.95 7.32
CA LEU A 97 4.21 -1.09 6.29
C LEU A 97 3.32 0.12 6.05
N LEU A 98 3.96 1.26 5.81
CA LEU A 98 3.35 2.47 5.32
C LEU A 98 3.87 2.77 3.92
N SER A 99 2.99 2.86 2.93
CA SER A 99 3.29 3.38 1.60
C SER A 99 2.95 4.86 1.54
N ARG A 100 3.86 5.67 1.06
CA ARG A 100 3.72 7.14 0.94
C ARG A 100 4.09 7.62 -0.45
N ILE A 101 3.39 8.63 -0.93
CA ILE A 101 3.76 9.32 -2.16
C ILE A 101 4.99 10.19 -1.89
N ALA A 102 6.09 9.90 -2.57
CA ALA A 102 7.38 10.55 -2.36
C ALA A 102 7.55 11.86 -3.15
N ASN A 103 6.80 12.05 -4.24
CA ASN A 103 6.97 13.19 -5.14
C ASN A 103 5.74 13.48 -6.01
N ASP A 104 5.78 14.59 -6.76
CA ASP A 104 4.71 15.05 -7.65
C ASP A 104 4.41 14.08 -8.81
N ARG A 105 5.27 13.10 -9.07
CA ARG A 105 5.07 12.05 -10.08
C ARG A 105 4.27 10.87 -9.55
N LEU A 106 3.90 10.93 -8.27
CA LEU A 106 3.21 9.86 -7.54
C LEU A 106 4.05 8.59 -7.39
N ASP A 107 5.38 8.72 -7.41
CA ASP A 107 6.26 7.62 -7.02
C ASP A 107 6.04 7.34 -5.54
N ILE A 108 6.11 6.05 -5.15
CA ILE A 108 5.90 5.64 -3.76
C ILE A 108 7.20 5.21 -3.11
N GLU A 109 7.25 5.38 -1.80
CA GLU A 109 8.25 4.83 -0.91
C GLU A 109 7.59 4.14 0.26
N PHE A 110 8.34 3.26 0.93
CA PHE A 110 7.84 2.49 2.04
C PHE A 110 8.61 2.79 3.32
N PHE A 111 7.89 2.68 4.43
CA PHE A 111 8.40 2.74 5.79
C PHE A 111 7.89 1.52 6.54
N SER A 112 8.77 0.81 7.25
CA SER A 112 8.39 -0.23 8.20
C SER A 112 8.31 0.36 9.61
N PHE A 113 7.41 -0.16 10.42
CA PHE A 113 7.25 0.27 11.82
C PHE A 113 6.64 -0.86 12.65
N ASP A 114 6.90 -0.83 13.95
CA ASP A 114 6.28 -1.72 14.93
C ASP A 114 4.85 -1.24 15.22
N LEU A 115 3.86 -2.03 14.81
CA LEU A 115 2.44 -1.71 14.95
C LEU A 115 2.00 -1.70 16.42
N GLY A 116 2.49 -2.66 17.20
CA GLY A 116 2.20 -2.76 18.63
C GLY A 116 2.77 -1.58 19.40
N ALA A 117 3.99 -1.15 19.06
CA ALA A 117 4.62 0.03 19.64
C ALA A 117 3.89 1.32 19.23
N ALA A 118 3.47 1.44 17.95
CA ALA A 118 2.72 2.59 17.46
C ALA A 118 1.41 2.79 18.22
N ILE A 119 0.65 1.71 18.46
CA ILE A 119 -0.62 1.76 19.18
C ILE A 119 -0.41 1.90 20.70
N GLY A 120 0.54 1.14 21.24
CA GLY A 120 0.77 1.06 22.70
C GLY A 120 1.51 2.27 23.29
N LYS A 121 2.23 3.02 22.46
CA LYS A 121 3.03 4.19 22.84
C LYS A 121 2.82 5.33 21.84
N PRO A 122 1.67 6.03 21.89
CA PRO A 122 1.43 7.18 21.03
C PRO A 122 2.59 8.19 21.07
N GLU A 123 2.87 8.84 19.95
CA GLU A 123 3.99 9.76 19.73
C GLU A 123 5.39 9.12 19.80
N SER A 124 5.50 7.78 19.85
CA SER A 124 6.79 7.09 19.67
C SER A 124 7.33 7.25 18.25
N ALA A 125 8.55 6.74 18.01
CA ALA A 125 9.14 6.73 16.67
C ALA A 125 8.33 5.89 15.68
N ASP A 126 7.68 4.81 16.16
CA ASP A 126 6.85 3.92 15.37
C ASP A 126 5.44 4.48 15.10
N ASP A 127 4.95 5.40 15.95
CA ASP A 127 3.69 6.06 15.72
C ASP A 127 3.82 7.16 14.65
N LEU A 128 3.91 6.73 13.42
CA LEU A 128 4.21 7.58 12.27
C LEU A 128 3.13 8.64 12.05
N MET A 129 3.56 9.87 11.78
CA MET A 129 2.66 10.94 11.33
C MET A 129 2.23 10.65 9.90
N LEU A 130 0.92 10.60 9.66
CA LEU A 130 0.32 10.26 8.39
C LEU A 130 0.17 11.47 7.46
N GLN A 131 0.30 11.22 6.17
CA GLN A 131 0.07 12.18 5.11
C GLN A 131 -1.16 11.78 4.28
N PRO A 132 -1.76 12.73 3.53
CA PRO A 132 -2.81 12.39 2.59
C PRO A 132 -2.34 11.33 1.59
N ARG A 133 -3.18 10.32 1.32
CA ARG A 133 -2.92 9.19 0.42
C ARG A 133 -1.89 8.17 0.94
N ASP A 134 -1.50 8.25 2.20
CA ASP A 134 -0.76 7.15 2.82
C ASP A 134 -1.61 5.88 2.84
N GLU A 135 -0.97 4.73 2.63
CA GLU A 135 -1.61 3.43 2.73
C GLU A 135 -0.86 2.58 3.74
N ILE A 136 -1.58 2.09 4.75
CA ILE A 136 -1.06 1.24 5.82
C ILE A 136 -1.41 -0.20 5.50
N TYR A 137 -0.41 -1.08 5.49
CA TYR A 137 -0.54 -2.52 5.31
C TYR A 137 -0.30 -3.22 6.63
N VAL A 138 -1.32 -3.89 7.12
CA VAL A 138 -1.28 -4.68 8.36
C VAL A 138 -1.35 -6.16 8.00
N PHE A 139 -0.43 -6.96 8.54
CA PHE A 139 -0.29 -8.36 8.19
C PHE A 139 -0.93 -9.27 9.23
N ASP A 140 -1.26 -10.47 8.78
CA ASP A 140 -1.78 -11.57 9.58
C ASP A 140 -0.67 -12.62 9.75
N ILE A 141 -0.55 -13.21 10.93
CA ILE A 141 0.43 -14.27 11.23
C ILE A 141 0.03 -15.58 10.54
N ALA A 142 -1.28 -15.84 10.44
CA ALA A 142 -1.82 -17.13 10.01
C ALA A 142 -2.06 -17.20 8.49
N SER A 143 -2.28 -16.06 7.82
CA SER A 143 -2.63 -16.06 6.41
C SER A 143 -1.40 -15.94 5.50
N THR A 144 -1.42 -16.72 4.41
CA THR A 144 -0.40 -16.77 3.38
C THR A 144 -0.77 -15.87 2.21
N ASN A 145 -0.93 -14.56 2.44
CA ASN A 145 -1.37 -13.64 1.38
C ASN A 145 -0.62 -12.31 1.31
N ARG A 146 0.50 -12.18 2.02
CA ARG A 146 1.29 -10.93 2.07
C ARG A 146 1.73 -10.49 0.68
N SER A 147 2.20 -11.42 -0.15
CA SER A 147 2.60 -11.16 -1.54
C SER A 147 1.42 -10.66 -2.39
N THR A 148 0.23 -11.21 -2.19
CA THR A 148 -1.00 -10.75 -2.86
C THR A 148 -1.39 -9.35 -2.40
N LEU A 149 -1.35 -9.10 -1.10
CA LEU A 149 -1.66 -7.79 -0.49
C LEU A 149 -0.73 -6.69 -1.03
N LEU A 150 0.55 -7.00 -1.20
CA LEU A 150 1.58 -6.07 -1.67
C LEU A 150 1.71 -6.00 -3.21
N SER A 151 1.05 -6.87 -3.97
CA SER A 151 1.26 -7.02 -5.42
C SER A 151 1.08 -5.73 -6.21
N GLY A 152 0.07 -4.93 -5.88
CA GLY A 152 -0.20 -3.63 -6.50
C GLY A 152 0.93 -2.62 -6.24
N ALA A 153 1.40 -2.56 -5.00
CA ALA A 153 2.49 -1.70 -4.57
C ALA A 153 3.83 -2.12 -5.20
N ILE A 154 4.14 -3.41 -5.23
CA ILE A 154 5.33 -3.96 -5.91
C ILE A 154 5.32 -3.63 -7.41
N SER A 155 4.17 -3.79 -8.07
CA SER A 155 4.02 -3.41 -9.48
C SER A 155 4.28 -1.93 -9.70
N LYS A 156 3.82 -1.08 -8.79
CA LYS A 156 4.07 0.37 -8.83
C LYS A 156 5.54 0.71 -8.61
N LEU A 157 6.21 0.11 -7.61
CA LEU A 157 7.64 0.27 -7.38
C LEU A 157 8.48 -0.11 -8.61
N ARG A 158 8.11 -1.19 -9.30
CA ARG A 158 8.77 -1.59 -10.55
C ARG A 158 8.51 -0.62 -11.71
N SER A 159 7.31 -0.07 -11.80
CA SER A 159 6.94 0.85 -12.89
C SER A 159 7.55 2.25 -12.74
N GLN A 160 7.97 2.63 -11.55
CA GLN A 160 8.59 3.95 -11.28
C GLN A 160 10.10 4.00 -11.55
N VAL A 161 10.72 2.85 -11.85
CA VAL A 161 12.15 2.74 -12.19
C VAL A 161 12.49 3.53 -13.44
N ARG A 162 13.58 4.29 -13.42
CA ARG A 162 14.05 5.14 -14.52
C ARG A 162 15.57 5.14 -14.61
N GLY A 163 16.06 5.39 -15.81
CA GLY A 163 17.46 5.69 -16.02
C GLY A 163 18.48 4.59 -15.72
N GLY A 164 18.03 3.34 -15.54
CA GLY A 164 18.91 2.23 -15.17
C GLY A 164 18.98 1.97 -13.67
N ASP A 165 18.19 2.70 -12.85
CA ASP A 165 18.06 2.41 -11.43
C ASP A 165 17.43 1.02 -11.21
N LEU A 166 17.65 0.45 -10.02
CA LEU A 166 16.98 -0.77 -9.61
C LEU A 166 15.64 -0.44 -8.94
N PRO A 167 14.61 -1.31 -9.07
CA PRO A 167 13.39 -1.15 -8.31
C PRO A 167 13.69 -1.33 -6.81
N ARG A 168 13.07 -0.52 -5.97
CA ARG A 168 13.16 -0.67 -4.51
C ARG A 168 12.34 -1.89 -4.04
N VAL A 169 12.74 -3.06 -4.48
CA VAL A 169 12.10 -4.35 -4.21
C VAL A 169 13.17 -5.36 -3.88
N VAL A 170 12.96 -6.11 -2.81
CA VAL A 170 13.79 -7.26 -2.42
C VAL A 170 12.98 -8.54 -2.58
N SER A 171 13.60 -9.57 -3.14
CA SER A 171 12.99 -10.89 -3.28
C SER A 171 13.53 -11.84 -2.23
N ILE A 172 12.64 -12.58 -1.56
CA ILE A 172 13.01 -13.66 -0.65
C ILE A 172 12.40 -14.96 -1.13
N SER A 173 13.17 -16.04 -1.10
CA SER A 173 12.74 -17.36 -1.59
C SER A 173 13.38 -18.48 -0.77
N GLY A 174 12.88 -19.70 -0.93
CA GLY A 174 13.34 -20.87 -0.17
C GLY A 174 12.43 -21.19 1.01
N SER A 175 13.00 -21.73 2.09
CA SER A 175 12.27 -22.10 3.31
C SER A 175 11.93 -20.89 4.16
N ILE A 176 10.98 -20.11 3.69
CA ILE A 176 10.38 -18.96 4.39
C ILE A 176 8.86 -19.11 4.32
N ARG A 177 8.10 -18.59 5.29
CA ARG A 177 6.64 -18.76 5.30
C ARG A 177 5.97 -18.13 4.10
N GLU A 178 6.38 -16.94 3.72
CA GLU A 178 5.81 -16.15 2.62
C GLU A 178 6.90 -15.76 1.61
N PRO A 179 7.34 -16.67 0.73
CA PRO A 179 8.29 -16.31 -0.32
C PRO A 179 7.65 -15.32 -1.29
N GLY A 180 8.44 -14.36 -1.78
CA GLY A 180 7.92 -13.36 -2.71
C GLY A 180 8.78 -12.10 -2.78
N ASP A 181 8.17 -11.07 -3.37
CA ASP A 181 8.77 -9.75 -3.52
C ASP A 181 8.19 -8.80 -2.48
N TYR A 182 9.08 -8.06 -1.84
CA TYR A 182 8.75 -7.11 -0.78
C TYR A 182 9.32 -5.73 -1.09
N PRO A 183 8.68 -4.65 -0.66
CA PRO A 183 9.24 -3.33 -0.81
C PRO A 183 10.50 -3.19 0.05
N PHE A 184 11.53 -2.58 -0.53
CA PHE A 184 12.71 -2.20 0.21
C PHE A 184 12.46 -0.90 0.97
N THR A 185 12.76 -0.89 2.25
CA THR A 185 12.73 0.30 3.11
C THR A 185 14.15 0.73 3.47
N PRO A 186 14.43 2.05 3.54
CA PRO A 186 15.76 2.52 3.94
C PRO A 186 16.17 2.00 5.31
N GLY A 187 17.38 1.44 5.41
CA GLY A 187 17.91 0.84 6.64
C GLY A 187 17.35 -0.54 6.97
N GLN A 188 16.56 -1.14 6.09
CA GLN A 188 16.04 -2.49 6.25
C GLN A 188 17.18 -3.52 6.32
N ARG A 189 17.04 -4.45 7.25
CA ARG A 189 17.98 -5.56 7.43
C ARG A 189 17.37 -6.88 6.97
N VAL A 190 18.20 -7.92 6.91
CA VAL A 190 17.72 -9.27 6.58
C VAL A 190 16.72 -9.76 7.61
N SER A 191 16.93 -9.49 8.89
CA SER A 191 15.97 -9.81 9.96
C SER A 191 14.59 -9.18 9.72
N ASP A 192 14.56 -7.90 9.30
CA ASP A 192 13.31 -7.20 9.02
C ASP A 192 12.59 -7.80 7.80
N LEU A 193 13.35 -8.17 6.76
CA LEU A 193 12.80 -8.84 5.59
C LEU A 193 12.24 -10.22 5.92
N VAL A 194 12.94 -11.01 6.74
CA VAL A 194 12.46 -12.30 7.22
C VAL A 194 11.17 -12.14 8.01
N GLN A 195 11.12 -11.18 8.91
CA GLN A 195 9.90 -10.86 9.69
C GLN A 195 8.76 -10.42 8.78
N LEU A 196 9.04 -9.55 7.81
CA LEU A 196 8.07 -9.10 6.80
C LEU A 196 7.55 -10.27 5.96
N ALA A 197 8.38 -11.29 5.71
CA ALA A 197 8.00 -12.53 5.04
C ALA A 197 7.36 -13.59 5.99
N GLY A 198 6.92 -13.19 7.18
CA GLY A 198 6.22 -14.06 8.14
C GLY A 198 7.12 -14.99 8.95
N GLY A 199 8.43 -14.82 8.88
CA GLY A 199 9.40 -15.64 9.59
C GLY A 199 9.64 -17.01 8.96
N PHE A 200 10.41 -17.83 9.65
CA PHE A 200 10.76 -19.17 9.21
C PHE A 200 9.71 -20.21 9.59
N PRO A 201 9.54 -21.29 8.80
CA PRO A 201 8.87 -22.51 9.26
C PRO A 201 9.71 -23.22 10.34
N GLU A 202 9.11 -24.23 11.01
CA GLU A 202 9.74 -24.91 12.14
C GLU A 202 10.97 -25.75 11.75
N ASP A 203 11.11 -26.16 10.49
CA ASP A 203 12.11 -27.11 9.97
C ASP A 203 13.13 -26.44 9.03
N VAL A 204 13.54 -25.22 9.30
CA VAL A 204 14.51 -24.50 8.48
C VAL A 204 15.95 -24.88 8.81
N ASP A 205 16.80 -25.02 7.78
CA ASP A 205 18.24 -25.17 7.92
C ASP A 205 18.92 -23.80 7.91
N PHE A 206 19.39 -23.36 9.07
CA PHE A 206 20.00 -22.04 9.25
C PHE A 206 21.43 -21.90 8.70
N ASP A 207 22.06 -23.00 8.28
CA ASP A 207 23.45 -22.98 7.81
C ASP A 207 23.59 -22.62 6.32
N GLN A 208 22.48 -22.53 5.58
CA GLN A 208 22.49 -22.35 4.13
C GLN A 208 21.70 -21.13 3.64
N PHE A 209 22.12 -19.94 4.06
CA PHE A 209 21.55 -18.70 3.60
C PHE A 209 22.47 -17.98 2.62
N LEU A 210 21.90 -17.55 1.50
CA LEU A 210 22.60 -16.84 0.46
C LEU A 210 21.93 -15.50 0.22
N ILE A 211 22.73 -14.45 0.13
CA ILE A 211 22.29 -13.15 -0.36
C ILE A 211 22.94 -12.86 -1.71
N ALA A 212 22.14 -12.60 -2.74
CA ALA A 212 22.61 -12.21 -4.06
C ALA A 212 22.38 -10.69 -4.23
N ARG A 213 23.45 -9.97 -4.48
CA ARG A 213 23.44 -8.50 -4.63
C ARG A 213 23.91 -8.08 -6.00
N ILE A 214 23.23 -7.11 -6.59
CA ILE A 214 23.72 -6.39 -7.75
C ILE A 214 24.66 -5.28 -7.23
N VAL A 215 25.93 -5.33 -7.64
CA VAL A 215 26.97 -4.48 -7.03
C VAL A 215 27.42 -3.29 -7.90
N ASN A 216 26.94 -3.20 -9.15
CA ASN A 216 27.30 -2.10 -10.04
C ASN A 216 26.28 -1.87 -11.16
N ASP A 217 26.46 -0.80 -11.92
CA ASP A 217 25.60 -0.42 -13.06
C ASP A 217 25.66 -1.40 -14.25
N GLN A 218 26.55 -2.39 -14.20
CA GLN A 218 26.67 -3.47 -15.19
C GLN A 218 25.85 -4.70 -14.79
N PHE A 219 25.16 -4.62 -13.66
CA PHE A 219 24.34 -5.70 -13.08
C PHE A 219 25.15 -6.94 -12.70
N ASP A 220 26.42 -6.78 -12.32
CA ASP A 220 27.20 -7.87 -11.77
C ASP A 220 26.59 -8.31 -10.42
N VAL A 221 26.48 -9.63 -10.25
CA VAL A 221 25.90 -10.23 -9.04
C VAL A 221 26.99 -10.83 -8.18
N VAL A 222 27.04 -10.42 -6.90
CA VAL A 222 27.85 -11.07 -5.86
C VAL A 222 26.92 -11.90 -4.98
N VAL A 223 27.34 -13.10 -4.66
CA VAL A 223 26.62 -14.00 -3.75
C VAL A 223 27.44 -14.22 -2.52
N ASP A 224 26.92 -13.82 -1.37
CA ASP A 224 27.51 -14.02 -0.06
C ASP A 224 26.70 -15.04 0.73
N GLN A 225 27.39 -15.89 1.48
CA GLN A 225 26.77 -16.79 2.45
C GLN A 225 26.82 -16.14 3.84
N PHE A 226 25.71 -16.25 4.58
CA PHE A 226 25.65 -15.74 5.95
C PHE A 226 24.80 -16.67 6.84
N ASP A 227 24.99 -16.54 8.15
CA ASP A 227 24.19 -17.23 9.16
C ASP A 227 22.94 -16.41 9.50
N ALA A 228 21.80 -16.81 8.95
CA ALA A 228 20.54 -16.12 9.21
C ALA A 228 19.95 -16.43 10.59
N GLY A 229 20.34 -17.54 11.19
CA GLY A 229 19.97 -17.85 12.58
C GLY A 229 20.57 -16.82 13.54
N GLU A 230 21.85 -16.45 13.36
CA GLU A 230 22.48 -15.39 14.14
C GLU A 230 21.90 -14.02 13.80
N ALA A 231 21.64 -13.73 12.51
CA ALA A 231 21.04 -12.47 12.08
C ALA A 231 19.65 -12.23 12.71
N THR A 232 18.81 -13.26 12.77
CA THR A 232 17.45 -13.17 13.34
C THR A 232 17.43 -13.20 14.86
N LEU A 233 18.38 -13.92 15.50
CA LEU A 233 18.49 -13.96 16.95
C LEU A 233 19.15 -12.69 17.54
N ASN A 234 19.91 -11.97 16.73
CA ASN A 234 20.62 -10.75 17.12
C ASN A 234 20.41 -9.62 16.08
N PRO A 235 19.19 -9.11 15.96
CA PRO A 235 18.86 -8.08 14.98
C PRO A 235 19.75 -6.82 15.14
N GLY A 236 20.28 -6.31 14.04
CA GLY A 236 21.22 -5.21 14.06
C GLY A 236 22.66 -5.58 14.41
N GLY A 237 22.96 -6.87 14.61
CA GLY A 237 24.33 -7.37 14.78
C GLY A 237 25.12 -7.38 13.46
N ALA A 238 26.41 -7.75 13.57
CA ALA A 238 27.31 -7.81 12.40
C ALA A 238 26.89 -8.83 11.34
N MET A 239 26.12 -9.84 11.72
CA MET A 239 25.61 -10.90 10.85
C MET A 239 24.18 -10.63 10.32
N ASP A 240 23.64 -9.44 10.57
CA ASP A 240 22.36 -8.98 10.04
C ASP A 240 22.60 -7.85 9.00
N PRO A 241 22.99 -8.20 7.76
CA PRO A 241 23.38 -7.23 6.76
C PRO A 241 22.16 -6.48 6.20
N GLU A 242 22.39 -5.21 5.84
CA GLU A 242 21.41 -4.46 5.06
C GLU A 242 21.33 -5.05 3.63
N PRO A 243 20.14 -5.26 3.06
CA PRO A 243 20.01 -5.51 1.64
C PRO A 243 20.53 -4.30 0.86
N ALA A 244 21.18 -4.54 -0.26
CA ALA A 244 21.86 -3.50 -1.04
C ALA A 244 20.89 -2.62 -1.82
#